data_7d7b5a881de7f017af90cb799d70f6b4
#
_entry.id   7d7b5a881de7f017af90cb799d70f6b4
#
_cell.length_a   1.000
_cell.length_b   1.000
_cell.length_c   1.000
_cell.angle_alpha   90.00
_cell.angle_beta   90.00
_cell.angle_gamma   90.00
#
_symmetry.space_group_name_H-M   'P 1'
#
loop_
_entity.id
_entity.type
_entity.pdbx_description
1 polymer ?
#
loop_
_entity_poly.entity_id
_entity_poly.type
_entity_poly.pdbx_seq_one_letter_code
_entity_poly.pdbx_strand_id
1 'polypeptide(L)' 'MTGNDRERLERWEEHGATWRALHVSDDCAIVDLCTCTGEPVERIESGDRDLIRLLRERES' A
#
# COMPACT_ATOMS: atom_id res chain seq x y z
N MET A 1 -5.46 -18.16 2.72
CA MET A 1 -5.58 -17.41 2.60
C MET A 1 -5.01 -16.54 2.58
N THR A 2 -4.84 -15.93 2.29
CA THR A 2 -4.41 -15.24 2.31
C THR A 2 -3.91 -14.31 1.90
N GLY A 3 -3.70 -13.64 1.43
CA GLY A 3 -3.15 -12.43 1.12
C GLY A 3 -3.50 -11.40 2.05
N ASN A 4 -2.57 -10.79 2.62
CA ASN A 4 -2.82 -9.60 3.39
C ASN A 4 -2.58 -8.40 2.48
N ASP A 5 -2.86 -7.21 3.01
CA ASP A 5 -2.74 -5.99 2.22
C ASP A 5 -1.30 -5.69 1.86
N ARG A 6 -0.36 -6.12 2.70
CA ARG A 6 1.05 -5.97 2.39
C ARG A 6 1.43 -6.74 1.14
N GLU A 7 0.93 -7.97 1.01
CA GLU A 7 1.19 -8.76 -0.18
C GLU A 7 0.58 -8.13 -1.42
N ARG A 8 -0.62 -7.54 -1.28
CA ARG A 8 -1.24 -6.84 -2.40
C ARG A 8 -0.35 -5.71 -2.88
N LEU A 9 0.20 -4.95 -1.95
CA LEU A 9 1.04 -3.83 -2.29
C LEU A 9 2.32 -4.28 -2.97
N GLU A 10 2.96 -5.31 -2.42
CA GLU A 10 4.19 -5.83 -3.00
C GLU A 10 3.97 -6.38 -4.39
N ARG A 11 2.86 -7.08 -4.57
CA ARG A 11 2.53 -7.62 -5.89
C ARG A 11 2.25 -6.50 -6.88
N TRP A 12 1.62 -5.44 -6.42
CA TRP A 12 1.35 -4.28 -7.24
C TRP A 12 2.65 -3.65 -7.74
N GLU A 13 3.63 -3.54 -6.86
CA GLU A 13 4.94 -3.02 -7.24
C GLU A 13 5.65 -3.92 -8.26
N GLU A 14 5.49 -5.23 -8.12
CA GLU A 14 6.11 -6.17 -9.04
C GLU A 14 5.62 -6.01 -10.46
N HIS A 15 4.41 -5.52 -10.63
CA HIS A 15 3.85 -5.28 -11.96
C HIS A 15 4.32 -3.97 -12.57
N GLY A 16 5.18 -3.25 -11.88
CA GLY A 16 5.70 -1.97 -12.39
C GLY A 16 4.79 -0.79 -12.15
N ALA A 17 3.73 -0.99 -11.40
CA ALA A 17 2.82 0.09 -11.06
C ALA A 17 3.28 0.81 -9.80
N THR A 18 2.65 1.94 -9.49
CA THR A 18 3.03 2.75 -8.35
C THR A 18 1.93 2.79 -7.31
N TRP A 19 2.24 3.39 -6.17
CA TRP A 19 1.25 3.57 -5.11
C TRP A 19 1.62 4.80 -4.31
N ARG A 20 0.64 5.33 -3.57
CA ARG A 20 0.84 6.51 -2.75
C ARG A 20 0.18 6.28 -1.39
N ALA A 21 0.95 6.49 -0.32
CA ALA A 21 0.40 6.42 1.03
C ALA A 21 -0.27 7.76 1.34
N LEU A 22 -1.57 7.73 1.59
CA LEU A 22 -2.34 8.93 1.90
C LEU A 22 -2.36 9.20 3.39
N HIS A 23 -2.34 8.15 4.19
CA HIS A 23 -2.41 8.27 5.64
C HIS A 23 -1.78 7.03 6.27
N VAL A 24 -0.91 7.23 7.23
CA VAL A 24 -0.30 6.14 7.98
C VAL A 24 -0.30 6.51 9.45
N SER A 25 -0.94 5.68 10.26
CA SER A 25 -0.94 5.86 11.71
C SER A 25 -0.58 4.53 12.35
N ASP A 26 -0.60 4.46 13.68
CA ASP A 26 -0.20 3.25 14.39
C ASP A 26 -1.16 2.09 14.16
N ASP A 27 -2.40 2.39 13.84
CA ASP A 27 -3.43 1.36 13.72
C ASP A 27 -4.21 1.42 12.42
N CYS A 28 -3.82 2.29 11.49
CA CYS A 28 -4.55 2.42 10.24
C CYS A 28 -3.64 2.99 9.16
N ALA A 29 -3.83 2.51 7.94
CA ALA A 29 -3.12 3.05 6.78
C ALA A 29 -4.07 3.14 5.60
N ILE A 30 -3.92 4.18 4.81
CA ILE A 30 -4.70 4.37 3.59
C ILE A 30 -3.73 4.58 2.45
N VAL A 31 -3.83 3.74 1.44
CA VAL A 31 -2.91 3.73 0.31
C VAL A 31 -3.71 3.73 -0.99
N ASP A 32 -3.36 4.61 -1.92
CA ASP A 32 -3.89 4.57 -3.27
C ASP A 32 -2.97 3.74 -4.14
N LEU A 33 -3.54 2.75 -4.81
CA LEU A 33 -2.84 1.99 -5.82
C LEU A 33 -3.01 2.69 -7.15
N CYS A 34 -1.91 3.01 -7.78
CA CYS A 34 -1.91 3.83 -8.99
C CYS A 34 -1.34 3.06 -10.16
N THR A 35 -1.71 3.49 -11.37
CA THR A 35 -1.10 2.94 -12.58
C THR A 35 0.32 3.45 -12.71
N CYS A 36 1.06 2.94 -13.69
CA CYS A 36 2.42 3.40 -13.93
C CYS A 36 2.46 4.87 -14.33
N THR A 37 1.34 5.43 -14.77
CA THR A 37 1.24 6.84 -15.10
C THR A 37 0.79 7.69 -13.92
N GLY A 38 0.48 7.05 -12.79
CA GLY A 38 0.12 7.77 -11.58
C GLY A 38 -1.36 7.96 -11.33
N GLU A 39 -2.22 7.32 -12.12
CA GLU A 39 -3.66 7.44 -11.92
C GLU A 39 -4.14 6.47 -10.85
N PRO A 40 -4.85 6.94 -9.82
CA PRO A 40 -5.36 6.03 -8.79
C PRO A 40 -6.47 5.14 -9.35
N VAL A 41 -6.34 3.84 -9.11
CA VAL A 41 -7.33 2.87 -9.60
C VAL A 41 -7.99 2.11 -8.47
N GLU A 42 -7.35 2.08 -7.30
CA GLU A 42 -7.89 1.38 -6.15
C GLU A 42 -7.33 1.96 -4.88
N ARG A 43 -8.10 1.86 -3.78
CA ARG A 43 -7.65 2.34 -2.48
C ARG A 43 -7.70 1.20 -1.48
N ILE A 44 -6.62 1.07 -0.70
CA ILE A 44 -6.54 0.12 0.40
C ILE A 44 -6.68 0.88 1.71
N GLU A 45 -7.61 0.47 2.55
CA GLU A 45 -7.73 0.98 3.91
C GLU A 45 -7.56 -0.21 4.84
N SER A 46 -6.53 -0.19 5.66
CA SER A 46 -6.18 -1.37 6.43
C SER A 46 -5.57 -1.03 7.77
N GLY A 47 -5.82 -1.90 8.74
CA GLY A 47 -5.15 -1.83 10.03
C GLY A 47 -4.05 -2.87 10.17
N ASP A 48 -3.62 -3.46 9.07
CA ASP A 48 -2.59 -4.49 9.06
C ASP A 48 -1.25 -3.91 9.49
N ARG A 49 -0.71 -4.43 10.59
CA ARG A 49 0.55 -3.93 11.13
C ARG A 49 1.71 -4.14 10.18
N ASP A 50 1.70 -5.24 9.44
CA ASP A 50 2.76 -5.51 8.47
C ASP A 50 2.75 -4.47 7.36
N LEU A 51 1.57 -4.10 6.90
CA LEU A 51 1.44 -3.07 5.89
C LEU A 51 1.92 -1.72 6.43
N ILE A 52 1.50 -1.38 7.64
CA ILE A 52 1.88 -0.11 8.26
C ILE A 52 3.40 -0.03 8.41
N ARG A 53 4.02 -1.12 8.85
CA ARG A 53 5.46 -1.17 8.99
C ARG A 53 6.16 -0.98 7.64
N LEU A 54 5.66 -1.64 6.62
CA LEU A 54 6.22 -1.51 5.28
C LEU A 54 6.16 -0.07 4.80
N LEU A 55 5.03 0.58 4.99
CA LEU A 55 4.86 1.96 4.55
C LEU A 55 5.81 2.89 5.27
N ARG A 56 6.02 2.68 6.56
CA ARG A 56 6.95 3.51 7.34
C ARG A 56 8.38 3.32 6.87
N GLU A 57 8.76 2.10 6.54
CA GLU A 57 10.09 1.83 6.04
C GLU A 57 10.33 2.48 4.69
N ARG A 58 9.30 2.50 3.85
CA ARG A 58 9.43 3.08 2.53
C ARG A 58 9.49 4.60 2.55
N GLU A 59 8.91 5.20 3.57
CA GLU A 59 8.90 6.66 3.67
C GLU A 59 10.13 7.25 4.33
N SER A 60 10.87 6.46 5.08
CA SER A 60 12.03 6.97 5.82
C SER A 60 13.34 6.95 5.03
#